data_542b7defdfc72c1bb40998d92e403c0a
#
_entry.id   542b7defdfc72c1bb40998d92e403c0a
#
_cell.length_a   1.000
_cell.length_b   1.000
_cell.length_c   1.000
_cell.angle_alpha   90.00
_cell.angle_beta   90.00
_cell.angle_gamma   90.00
#
_symmetry.space_group_name_H-M   'P 1'
#
loop_
_entity.id
_entity.type
_entity.pdbx_description
1 polymer ?
#
loop_
_entity_poly.entity_id
_entity_poly.type
_entity_poly.pdbx_seq_one_letter_code
_entity_poly.pdbx_strand_id
1 'polypeptide(L)'
;MKKVFFVLVLAVSAAMWACSGSGSDKAEGIVSDSAKIEFENPTHDFGEINEGEVVSTVYKFKNIGSMPLQILDVNVTCGCTVAEKPEKAIGAGQTGEIKVNFNSAGKSGINKKYITVLSNAVNSSEVVSFDVIVNNLEQK
;
A
#
# COMPACT_ATOMS: atom_id res chain seq x y z
N MET A 1 30.50 27.92 76.15
CA MET A 1 30.21 26.60 75.58
C MET A 1 28.69 26.45 75.44
N LYS A 2 28.03 27.38 74.81
CA LYS A 2 26.55 27.36 74.68
C LYS A 2 26.02 28.05 73.38
N LYS A 3 26.82 28.09 72.33
CA LYS A 3 26.41 28.82 71.09
C LYS A 3 26.69 28.12 69.77
N VAL A 4 26.98 26.81 69.78
CA VAL A 4 27.33 26.06 68.56
C VAL A 4 26.22 25.12 68.09
N PHE A 5 25.11 25.01 68.82
CA PHE A 5 24.07 24.03 68.54
C PHE A 5 22.88 24.56 67.67
N PHE A 6 22.95 25.83 67.27
CA PHE A 6 21.78 26.43 66.61
C PHE A 6 21.94 26.69 65.10
N VAL A 7 23.01 26.30 64.47
CA VAL A 7 23.32 26.57 63.08
C VAL A 7 23.10 25.33 62.17
N LEU A 8 22.82 24.18 62.75
CA LEU A 8 22.82 22.91 62.00
C LEU A 8 21.42 22.38 61.64
N VAL A 9 20.35 23.16 61.85
CA VAL A 9 18.95 22.74 61.58
C VAL A 9 18.30 23.44 60.38
N LEU A 10 19.00 24.40 59.77
CA LEU A 10 18.41 25.22 58.66
C LEU A 10 18.88 24.88 57.25
N ALA A 11 19.55 23.72 57.07
CA ALA A 11 20.10 23.35 55.76
C ALA A 11 19.44 22.12 55.09
N VAL A 12 18.25 21.69 55.56
CA VAL A 12 17.62 20.46 54.99
C VAL A 12 16.27 20.72 54.25
N SER A 13 15.89 21.97 54.04
CA SER A 13 14.57 22.27 53.45
C SER A 13 14.57 22.86 52.03
N ALA A 14 15.59 22.61 51.20
CA ALA A 14 15.62 23.15 49.85
C ALA A 14 16.05 22.13 48.78
N ALA A 15 15.45 20.97 48.80
CA ALA A 15 15.64 19.99 47.68
C ALA A 15 14.33 19.31 47.29
N MET A 16 13.25 20.10 47.17
CA MET A 16 12.10 19.68 46.37
C MET A 16 12.23 20.30 44.98
N TRP A 17 13.13 19.73 44.19
CA TRP A 17 13.14 20.02 42.76
C TRP A 17 12.00 19.23 42.10
N ALA A 18 10.97 19.99 41.70
CA ALA A 18 9.95 19.51 40.78
C ALA A 18 10.62 19.03 39.51
N CYS A 19 10.64 17.72 39.29
CA CYS A 19 10.85 17.11 38.01
C CYS A 19 9.59 17.38 37.15
N SER A 20 9.56 18.55 36.49
CA SER A 20 8.66 18.80 35.39
C SER A 20 9.21 18.01 34.19
N GLY A 21 8.90 16.73 34.13
CA GLY A 21 9.08 15.91 32.96
C GLY A 21 8.11 16.37 31.90
N SER A 22 8.56 17.21 30.98
CA SER A 22 7.91 17.33 29.67
C SER A 22 7.97 15.96 29.01
N GLY A 23 6.94 15.19 29.21
CA GLY A 23 6.64 14.04 28.40
C GLY A 23 6.30 14.57 27.00
N SER A 24 7.28 14.60 26.13
CA SER A 24 6.99 14.53 24.69
C SER A 24 6.37 13.16 24.47
N ASP A 25 5.06 13.11 24.43
CA ASP A 25 4.32 12.00 23.85
C ASP A 25 4.65 11.97 22.36
N LYS A 26 5.84 11.45 22.07
CA LYS A 26 6.11 10.86 20.79
C LYS A 26 5.23 9.60 20.79
N ALA A 27 4.07 9.71 20.17
CA ALA A 27 3.32 8.55 19.77
C ALA A 27 4.27 7.71 18.90
N GLU A 28 4.98 6.79 19.53
CA GLU A 28 5.58 5.65 18.87
C GLU A 28 4.40 4.89 18.30
N GLY A 29 4.11 5.21 17.02
CA GLY A 29 3.22 4.40 16.24
C GLY A 29 3.70 2.98 16.42
N ILE A 30 2.82 2.12 16.93
CA ILE A 30 3.02 0.69 16.98
C ILE A 30 3.37 0.33 15.53
N VAL A 31 4.65 0.10 15.26
CA VAL A 31 5.11 -0.44 14.00
C VAL A 31 4.61 -1.87 14.02
N SER A 32 3.38 -2.06 13.56
CA SER A 32 2.83 -3.38 13.35
C SER A 32 3.74 -4.04 12.33
N ASP A 33 4.49 -5.06 12.75
CA ASP A 33 5.29 -5.89 11.85
C ASP A 33 4.35 -6.57 10.87
N SER A 34 4.13 -5.93 9.72
CA SER A 34 3.19 -6.38 8.72
C SER A 34 3.64 -5.97 7.32
N ALA A 35 3.22 -6.73 6.33
CA ALA A 35 3.30 -6.33 4.94
C ALA A 35 2.21 -5.28 4.65
N LYS A 36 2.49 -4.33 3.77
CA LYS A 36 1.52 -3.36 3.28
C LYS A 36 1.79 -3.06 1.81
N ILE A 37 0.77 -3.19 0.98
CA ILE A 37 0.87 -2.94 -0.45
C ILE A 37 0.42 -1.53 -0.79
N GLU A 38 1.14 -0.88 -1.70
CA GLU A 38 0.77 0.42 -2.26
C GLU A 38 1.02 0.40 -3.77
N PHE A 39 -0.03 0.66 -4.56
CA PHE A 39 0.07 0.77 -6.01
C PHE A 39 0.48 2.19 -6.41
N GLU A 40 1.44 2.32 -7.34
CA GLU A 40 1.88 3.62 -7.87
C GLU A 40 0.76 4.27 -8.69
N ASN A 41 0.11 3.48 -9.57
CA ASN A 41 -1.00 3.90 -10.40
C ASN A 41 -2.05 2.79 -10.43
N PRO A 42 -3.12 2.88 -9.63
CA PRO A 42 -4.15 1.83 -9.57
C PRO A 42 -5.10 1.85 -10.77
N THR A 43 -5.03 2.85 -11.62
CA THR A 43 -5.88 2.98 -12.81
C THR A 43 -5.03 3.13 -14.08
N HIS A 44 -5.50 2.55 -15.19
CA HIS A 44 -4.86 2.69 -16.49
C HIS A 44 -5.92 2.97 -17.56
N ASP A 45 -5.59 3.79 -18.55
CA ASP A 45 -6.45 4.08 -19.70
C ASP A 45 -5.72 3.65 -20.98
N PHE A 46 -6.28 2.68 -21.70
CA PHE A 46 -5.75 2.23 -22.97
C PHE A 46 -6.20 3.12 -24.15
N GLY A 47 -7.13 4.05 -23.89
CA GLY A 47 -7.73 4.86 -24.94
C GLY A 47 -8.60 4.03 -25.88
N GLU A 48 -8.54 4.33 -27.20
CA GLU A 48 -9.29 3.66 -28.24
C GLU A 48 -8.46 2.55 -28.88
N ILE A 49 -9.04 1.37 -29.00
CA ILE A 49 -8.46 0.20 -29.69
C ILE A 49 -9.51 -0.40 -30.64
N ASN A 50 -9.08 -1.23 -31.58
CA ASN A 50 -10.01 -1.95 -32.44
C ASN A 50 -10.41 -3.30 -31.84
N GLU A 51 -11.60 -3.78 -32.20
CA GLU A 51 -12.03 -5.12 -31.82
C GLU A 51 -11.03 -6.18 -32.30
N GLY A 52 -10.70 -7.13 -31.42
CA GLY A 52 -9.73 -8.19 -31.66
C GLY A 52 -8.28 -7.84 -31.29
N GLU A 53 -8.00 -6.59 -30.93
CA GLU A 53 -6.68 -6.21 -30.43
C GLU A 53 -6.44 -6.74 -29.00
N VAL A 54 -5.19 -7.12 -28.73
CA VAL A 54 -4.73 -7.48 -27.39
C VAL A 54 -3.82 -6.37 -26.87
N VAL A 55 -4.20 -5.78 -25.75
CA VAL A 55 -3.42 -4.73 -25.09
C VAL A 55 -2.94 -5.19 -23.72
N SER A 56 -1.82 -4.64 -23.27
CA SER A 56 -1.18 -5.03 -22.01
C SER A 56 -0.78 -3.81 -21.20
N THR A 57 -0.89 -3.93 -19.88
CA THR A 57 -0.36 -2.94 -18.94
C THR A 57 0.30 -3.63 -17.75
N VAL A 58 1.11 -2.87 -17.02
CA VAL A 58 1.80 -3.35 -15.82
C VAL A 58 1.45 -2.43 -14.66
N TYR A 59 0.87 -3.00 -13.61
CA TYR A 59 0.62 -2.31 -12.35
C TYR A 59 1.82 -2.52 -11.43
N LYS A 60 2.55 -1.44 -11.17
CA LYS A 60 3.65 -1.45 -10.21
C LYS A 60 3.13 -1.18 -8.82
N PHE A 61 3.63 -1.93 -7.86
CA PHE A 61 3.32 -1.74 -6.45
C PHE A 61 4.58 -1.84 -5.61
N LYS A 62 4.54 -1.23 -4.43
CA LYS A 62 5.62 -1.25 -3.45
C LYS A 62 5.14 -1.90 -2.16
N ASN A 63 5.99 -2.68 -1.53
CA ASN A 63 5.79 -3.12 -0.17
C ASN A 63 6.29 -2.01 0.78
N ILE A 64 5.36 -1.24 1.33
CA ILE A 64 5.65 -0.16 2.29
C ILE A 64 5.58 -0.64 3.74
N GLY A 65 5.40 -1.94 3.96
CA GLY A 65 5.43 -2.59 5.27
C GLY A 65 6.84 -3.06 5.65
N SER A 66 6.96 -3.64 6.84
CA SER A 66 8.21 -4.18 7.40
C SER A 66 8.40 -5.68 7.14
N MET A 67 7.32 -6.40 6.81
CA MET A 67 7.33 -7.83 6.54
C MET A 67 7.26 -8.14 5.04
N PRO A 68 7.75 -9.31 4.58
CA PRO A 68 7.62 -9.71 3.18
C PRO A 68 6.16 -9.75 2.72
N LEU A 69 5.90 -9.11 1.58
CA LEU A 69 4.60 -9.07 0.92
C LEU A 69 4.49 -10.20 -0.10
N GLN A 70 3.45 -11.01 0.02
CA GLN A 70 3.13 -12.06 -0.95
C GLN A 70 1.78 -11.79 -1.60
N ILE A 71 1.75 -11.81 -2.93
CA ILE A 71 0.49 -11.78 -3.68
C ILE A 71 -0.07 -13.20 -3.71
N LEU A 72 -1.23 -13.38 -3.10
CA LEU A 72 -1.88 -14.68 -2.97
C LEU A 72 -2.68 -15.02 -4.23
N ASP A 73 -3.48 -14.06 -4.70
CA ASP A 73 -4.32 -14.27 -5.87
C ASP A 73 -4.59 -12.95 -6.62
N VAL A 74 -4.98 -13.05 -7.89
CA VAL A 74 -5.38 -11.92 -8.73
C VAL A 74 -6.64 -12.31 -9.48
N ASN A 75 -7.76 -11.75 -9.07
CA ASN A 75 -9.07 -12.03 -9.62
C ASN A 75 -9.48 -11.00 -10.66
N VAL A 76 -9.86 -11.46 -11.84
CA VAL A 76 -10.34 -10.65 -12.95
C VAL A 76 -11.83 -10.83 -13.18
N THR A 77 -12.52 -9.77 -13.61
CA THR A 77 -13.98 -9.79 -13.76
C THR A 77 -14.48 -10.50 -15.02
N CYS A 78 -13.61 -10.86 -15.95
CA CYS A 78 -13.98 -11.60 -17.18
C CYS A 78 -12.83 -12.47 -17.69
N GLY A 79 -13.18 -13.55 -18.41
CA GLY A 79 -12.19 -14.39 -19.10
C GLY A 79 -11.43 -13.72 -20.26
N CYS A 80 -11.78 -12.47 -20.58
CA CYS A 80 -11.08 -11.65 -21.58
C CYS A 80 -9.85 -10.94 -21.03
N THR A 81 -9.58 -11.07 -19.73
CA THR A 81 -8.44 -10.48 -19.04
C THR A 81 -7.63 -11.58 -18.37
N VAL A 82 -6.33 -11.57 -18.56
CA VAL A 82 -5.38 -12.47 -17.88
C VAL A 82 -4.43 -11.61 -17.07
N ALA A 83 -4.25 -11.96 -15.81
CA ALA A 83 -3.32 -11.29 -14.92
C ALA A 83 -2.22 -12.25 -14.45
N GLU A 84 -0.99 -11.79 -14.50
CA GLU A 84 0.19 -12.50 -14.02
C GLU A 84 0.72 -11.82 -12.76
N LYS A 85 0.87 -12.60 -11.69
CA LYS A 85 1.36 -12.12 -10.39
C LYS A 85 2.79 -12.58 -10.14
N PRO A 86 3.58 -11.85 -9.32
CA PRO A 86 4.89 -12.34 -8.90
C PRO A 86 4.73 -13.59 -8.01
N GLU A 87 5.52 -14.62 -8.29
CA GLU A 87 5.53 -15.85 -7.48
C GLU A 87 6.32 -15.71 -6.19
N LYS A 88 7.32 -14.81 -6.19
CA LYS A 88 8.19 -14.57 -5.04
C LYS A 88 7.64 -13.46 -4.17
N ALA A 89 7.86 -13.59 -2.85
CA ALA A 89 7.55 -12.54 -1.91
C ALA A 89 8.43 -11.30 -2.17
N ILE A 90 7.81 -10.13 -2.01
CA ILE A 90 8.43 -8.81 -2.20
C ILE A 90 8.90 -8.31 -0.84
N GLY A 91 10.19 -8.13 -0.67
CA GLY A 91 10.78 -7.64 0.59
C GLY A 91 10.30 -6.24 0.97
N ALA A 92 10.52 -5.86 2.22
CA ALA A 92 10.22 -4.53 2.71
C ALA A 92 10.92 -3.45 1.86
N GLY A 93 10.17 -2.44 1.43
CA GLY A 93 10.66 -1.36 0.58
C GLY A 93 10.90 -1.72 -0.90
N GLN A 94 10.73 -2.98 -1.28
CA GLN A 94 10.89 -3.43 -2.66
C GLN A 94 9.61 -3.25 -3.48
N THR A 95 9.78 -3.21 -4.79
CA THR A 95 8.71 -3.07 -5.79
C THR A 95 8.42 -4.41 -6.46
N GLY A 96 7.14 -4.69 -6.71
CA GLY A 96 6.66 -5.79 -7.51
C GLY A 96 5.79 -5.30 -8.67
N GLU A 97 5.43 -6.22 -9.56
CA GLU A 97 4.66 -5.92 -10.76
C GLU A 97 3.56 -6.97 -10.98
N ILE A 98 2.39 -6.51 -11.40
CA ILE A 98 1.29 -7.36 -11.89
C ILE A 98 1.07 -6.99 -13.34
N LYS A 99 1.29 -7.94 -14.25
CA LYS A 99 1.05 -7.76 -15.67
C LYS A 99 -0.37 -8.17 -16.03
N VAL A 100 -1.06 -7.33 -16.77
CA VAL A 100 -2.45 -7.55 -17.19
C VAL A 100 -2.54 -7.47 -18.70
N ASN A 101 -3.14 -8.50 -19.32
CA ASN A 101 -3.42 -8.56 -20.73
C ASN A 101 -4.93 -8.58 -20.94
N PHE A 102 -5.43 -7.76 -21.86
CA PHE A 102 -6.83 -7.69 -22.22
C PHE A 102 -7.00 -8.00 -23.71
N ASN A 103 -7.88 -8.96 -24.02
CA ASN A 103 -8.26 -9.30 -25.38
C ASN A 103 -9.63 -8.68 -25.68
N SER A 104 -9.69 -7.80 -26.67
CA SER A 104 -10.91 -7.08 -27.05
C SER A 104 -11.81 -7.84 -28.01
N ALA A 105 -11.52 -9.08 -28.38
CA ALA A 105 -12.35 -9.90 -29.26
C ALA A 105 -13.79 -10.03 -28.71
N GLY A 106 -14.78 -9.72 -29.53
CA GLY A 106 -16.21 -9.73 -29.18
C GLY A 106 -16.60 -8.64 -28.17
N LYS A 107 -15.79 -7.59 -28.02
CA LYS A 107 -16.08 -6.41 -27.19
C LYS A 107 -16.33 -5.20 -28.08
N SER A 108 -17.14 -4.26 -27.59
CA SER A 108 -17.40 -2.99 -28.26
C SER A 108 -17.69 -1.88 -27.24
N GLY A 109 -17.50 -0.64 -27.66
CA GLY A 109 -17.78 0.54 -26.84
C GLY A 109 -16.90 0.68 -25.62
N ILE A 110 -17.36 1.41 -24.62
CA ILE A 110 -16.62 1.67 -23.37
C ILE A 110 -16.60 0.43 -22.50
N ASN A 111 -15.41 -0.04 -22.18
CA ASN A 111 -15.18 -1.15 -21.26
C ASN A 111 -14.35 -0.69 -20.07
N LYS A 112 -14.88 -0.90 -18.86
CA LYS A 112 -14.15 -0.71 -17.60
C LYS A 112 -14.00 -2.07 -16.93
N LYS A 113 -12.77 -2.40 -16.56
CA LYS A 113 -12.44 -3.68 -15.93
C LYS A 113 -11.75 -3.45 -14.59
N TYR A 114 -12.12 -4.30 -13.63
CA TYR A 114 -11.55 -4.29 -12.28
C TYR A 114 -10.78 -5.57 -12.05
N ILE A 115 -9.64 -5.44 -11.40
CA ILE A 115 -8.75 -6.55 -11.02
C ILE A 115 -8.57 -6.45 -9.51
N THR A 116 -9.00 -7.49 -8.79
CA THR A 116 -8.85 -7.57 -7.34
C THR A 116 -7.57 -8.34 -7.02
N VAL A 117 -6.67 -7.70 -6.29
CA VAL A 117 -5.38 -8.26 -5.87
C VAL A 117 -5.49 -8.65 -4.40
N LEU A 118 -5.32 -9.94 -4.11
CA LEU A 118 -5.32 -10.48 -2.76
C LEU A 118 -3.88 -10.73 -2.29
N SER A 119 -3.56 -10.33 -1.07
CA SER A 119 -2.23 -10.46 -0.50
C SER A 119 -2.26 -10.76 1.00
N ASN A 120 -1.10 -11.05 1.58
CA ASN A 120 -0.92 -11.19 3.03
C ASN A 120 -0.73 -9.85 3.75
N ALA A 121 -0.93 -8.72 3.06
CA ALA A 121 -0.82 -7.39 3.63
C ALA A 121 -1.96 -7.08 4.60
N VAL A 122 -1.79 -6.05 5.44
CA VAL A 122 -2.87 -5.53 6.30
C VAL A 122 -4.04 -5.00 5.48
N ASN A 123 -3.76 -4.40 4.32
CA ASN A 123 -4.73 -4.10 3.27
C ASN A 123 -4.79 -5.27 2.28
N SER A 124 -5.30 -6.40 2.73
CA SER A 124 -5.24 -7.69 2.06
C SER A 124 -5.94 -7.79 0.71
N SER A 125 -6.81 -6.83 0.39
CA SER A 125 -7.56 -6.76 -0.87
C SER A 125 -7.49 -5.35 -1.43
N GLU A 126 -6.81 -5.22 -2.56
CA GLU A 126 -6.69 -3.97 -3.31
C GLU A 126 -7.28 -4.13 -4.70
N VAL A 127 -7.81 -3.06 -5.27
CA VAL A 127 -8.43 -3.08 -6.60
C VAL A 127 -7.69 -2.14 -7.53
N VAL A 128 -7.23 -2.67 -8.66
CA VAL A 128 -6.76 -1.87 -9.79
C VAL A 128 -7.73 -1.97 -10.94
N SER A 129 -7.74 -1.00 -11.84
CA SER A 129 -8.69 -0.98 -12.95
C SER A 129 -8.09 -0.41 -14.23
N PHE A 130 -8.68 -0.75 -15.36
CA PHE A 130 -8.41 -0.07 -16.61
C PHE A 130 -9.71 0.29 -17.34
N ASP A 131 -9.60 1.34 -18.12
CA ASP A 131 -10.62 1.79 -19.07
C ASP A 131 -10.10 1.57 -20.50
N VAL A 132 -11.00 1.22 -21.41
CA VAL A 132 -10.70 1.04 -22.83
C VAL A 132 -11.95 1.26 -23.68
N ILE A 133 -11.81 1.92 -24.80
CA ILE A 133 -12.86 2.08 -25.81
C ILE A 133 -12.54 1.14 -26.97
N VAL A 134 -13.43 0.20 -27.27
CA VAL A 134 -13.27 -0.76 -28.35
C VAL A 134 -14.12 -0.33 -29.54
N ASN A 135 -13.46 0.01 -30.64
CA ASN A 135 -14.08 0.37 -31.89
C ASN A 135 -14.45 -0.91 -32.69
N ASN A 136 -15.71 -1.05 -33.02
CA ASN A 136 -16.16 -2.15 -33.86
C ASN A 136 -15.92 -1.80 -35.34
N LEU A 137 -15.17 -2.63 -36.06
CA LEU A 137 -14.82 -2.43 -37.48
C LEU A 137 -15.98 -2.65 -38.43
N GLU A 138 -17.09 -3.20 -37.95
CA GLU A 138 -18.28 -3.51 -38.80
C GLU A 138 -19.25 -2.31 -38.96
N GLN A 139 -19.00 -1.18 -38.28
CA GLN A 139 -19.85 0.03 -38.41
C GLN A 139 -19.21 1.10 -39.28
N LYS A 140 -18.87 0.76 -40.53
CA LYS A 140 -18.47 1.74 -41.54
C LYS A 140 -19.32 1.64 -42.78
#